data_68bd4d332dbe95e640172739a75cdaf8
#
_entry.id   68bd4d332dbe95e640172739a75cdaf8
#
_cell.length_a   1.000
_cell.length_b   1.000
_cell.length_c   1.000
_cell.angle_alpha   90.00
_cell.angle_beta   90.00
_cell.angle_gamma   90.00
#
_symmetry.space_group_name_H-M   'P 1'
#
loop_
_entity.id
_entity.type
_entity.pdbx_description
1 polymer ?
#
loop_
_entity_poly.entity_id
_entity_poly.type
_entity_poly.pdbx_seq_one_letter_code
_entity_poly.pdbx_strand_id
1 'polypeptide(L)'
;RLKSGHLEYRTSIRGLESGGELQRLLDADLRPVALPAEGLLLTDHLGKRLGVKAGDRITVEVLEGARPRRDVVVAGLVKEYLGVSAYMDLAALNAFMREGPTISGAWLGVDRAQLAGLFERFKGIPRVAGVAERVQEIRAFNRVMDETMLFFTYVATVFAVVIAFGVIYNSARIALTERGRELASLRVLGFTRGEIAYILLGELAVLTLAAIPLGLVAGRWMCHYIASTMQNDLFRVP
;
A
#
# COMPACT_ATOMS: atom_id res chain seq x y z
N ARG A 1 2.53 2.19 -25.18
CA ARG A 1 3.15 3.49 -24.96
C ARG A 1 2.12 4.58 -25.27
N LEU A 2 1.93 5.51 -24.37
CA LEU A 2 1.04 6.66 -24.52
C LEU A 2 1.90 7.91 -24.71
N LYS A 3 1.54 8.75 -25.68
CA LYS A 3 2.29 9.98 -26.00
C LYS A 3 1.34 11.17 -26.10
N SER A 4 1.74 12.28 -25.48
CA SER A 4 1.09 13.58 -25.59
C SER A 4 2.17 14.64 -25.81
N GLY A 5 2.29 15.17 -27.01
CA GLY A 5 3.38 16.08 -27.38
C GLY A 5 4.76 15.45 -27.16
N HIS A 6 5.55 16.04 -26.25
CA HIS A 6 6.90 15.55 -25.86
C HIS A 6 6.87 14.59 -24.66
N LEU A 7 5.73 14.44 -24.01
CA LEU A 7 5.58 13.57 -22.86
C LEU A 7 5.20 12.16 -23.32
N GLU A 8 5.87 11.16 -22.80
CA GLU A 8 5.54 9.77 -23.05
C GLU A 8 5.55 8.94 -21.76
N TYR A 9 4.67 7.94 -21.73
CA TYR A 9 4.61 6.99 -20.64
C TYR A 9 4.30 5.59 -21.13
N ARG A 10 5.00 4.57 -20.60
CA ARG A 10 4.76 3.18 -20.93
C ARG A 10 3.91 2.54 -19.85
N THR A 11 2.70 2.14 -20.21
CA THR A 11 1.77 1.45 -19.33
C THR A 11 0.98 0.40 -20.10
N SER A 12 0.22 -0.43 -19.41
CA SER A 12 -0.74 -1.35 -20.02
C SER A 12 -2.07 -0.67 -20.21
N ILE A 13 -2.76 -1.00 -21.31
CA ILE A 13 -4.18 -0.69 -21.52
C ILE A 13 -4.96 -1.95 -21.17
N ARG A 14 -5.90 -1.83 -20.25
CA ARG A 14 -6.76 -2.94 -19.84
C ARG A 14 -8.11 -2.80 -20.53
N GLY A 15 -8.46 -3.82 -21.33
CA GLY A 15 -9.81 -3.96 -21.87
C GLY A 15 -10.73 -4.54 -20.79
N LEU A 16 -11.80 -3.84 -20.48
CA LEU A 16 -12.81 -4.30 -19.54
C LEU A 16 -14.16 -4.38 -20.24
N GLU A 17 -14.95 -5.37 -19.92
CA GLU A 17 -16.32 -5.49 -20.42
C GLU A 17 -17.23 -4.51 -19.69
N SER A 18 -17.94 -3.68 -20.45
CA SER A 18 -18.90 -2.72 -19.92
C SER A 18 -20.09 -3.48 -19.31
N GLY A 19 -20.35 -3.27 -17.99
CA GLY A 19 -21.43 -3.94 -17.27
C GLY A 19 -21.06 -5.28 -16.60
N GLY A 20 -19.78 -5.69 -16.65
CA GLY A 20 -19.31 -6.87 -15.95
C GLY A 20 -19.52 -6.78 -14.43
N GLU A 21 -20.05 -7.84 -13.80
CA GLU A 21 -20.32 -7.85 -12.35
C GLU A 21 -19.09 -8.25 -11.52
N LEU A 22 -18.24 -9.12 -12.06
CA LEU A 22 -17.10 -9.69 -11.34
C LEU A 22 -15.86 -8.79 -11.30
N GLN A 23 -15.75 -7.89 -12.28
CA GLN A 23 -14.69 -6.89 -12.33
C GLN A 23 -15.28 -5.52 -12.65
N ARG A 24 -15.27 -4.63 -11.68
CA ARG A 24 -15.73 -3.25 -11.82
C ARG A 24 -14.56 -2.31 -11.59
N LEU A 25 -14.52 -1.24 -12.38
CA LEU A 25 -13.62 -0.13 -12.12
C LEU A 25 -14.21 0.71 -11.01
N LEU A 26 -13.44 0.92 -9.95
CA LEU A 26 -13.83 1.72 -8.79
C LEU A 26 -12.95 2.95 -8.70
N ASP A 27 -13.54 4.07 -8.30
CA ASP A 27 -12.78 5.27 -7.93
C ASP A 27 -12.23 5.18 -6.50
N ALA A 28 -11.55 6.23 -6.07
CA ALA A 28 -11.00 6.34 -4.71
C ALA A 28 -12.09 6.30 -3.61
N ASP A 29 -13.35 6.63 -3.93
CA ASP A 29 -14.49 6.58 -3.01
C ASP A 29 -15.22 5.22 -3.08
N LEU A 30 -14.63 4.22 -3.74
CA LEU A 30 -15.20 2.88 -3.99
C LEU A 30 -16.51 2.91 -4.80
N ARG A 31 -16.73 3.97 -5.60
CA ARG A 31 -17.88 4.07 -6.49
C ARG A 31 -17.55 3.45 -7.82
N PRO A 32 -18.48 2.67 -8.43
CA PRO A 32 -18.27 2.13 -9.75
C PRO A 32 -18.23 3.24 -10.79
N VAL A 33 -17.18 3.21 -11.60
CA VAL A 33 -17.00 4.14 -12.73
C VAL A 33 -17.42 3.44 -14.01
N ALA A 34 -18.35 4.05 -14.74
CA ALA A 34 -18.77 3.53 -16.03
C ALA A 34 -17.65 3.69 -17.06
N LEU A 35 -17.40 2.62 -17.80
CA LEU A 35 -16.43 2.65 -18.89
C LEU A 35 -17.09 3.28 -20.13
N PRO A 36 -16.46 4.27 -20.75
CA PRO A 36 -16.97 4.82 -22.01
C PRO A 36 -16.87 3.79 -23.15
N ALA A 37 -17.85 3.74 -24.01
CA ALA A 37 -17.86 2.84 -25.18
C ALA A 37 -16.70 3.10 -26.15
N GLU A 38 -16.23 4.35 -26.21
CA GLU A 38 -15.09 4.76 -27.04
C GLU A 38 -14.13 5.64 -26.25
N GLY A 39 -12.86 5.61 -26.62
CA GLY A 39 -11.81 6.40 -25.98
C GLY A 39 -11.11 5.68 -24.84
N LEU A 40 -10.20 6.38 -24.19
CA LEU A 40 -9.40 5.92 -23.07
C LEU A 40 -9.84 6.58 -21.77
N LEU A 41 -10.00 5.79 -20.74
CA LEU A 41 -10.09 6.27 -19.37
C LEU A 41 -8.71 6.12 -18.74
N LEU A 42 -8.13 7.22 -18.27
CA LEU A 42 -6.80 7.22 -17.65
C LEU A 42 -6.94 7.39 -16.14
N THR A 43 -5.97 6.86 -15.38
CA THR A 43 -5.84 7.26 -13.99
C THR A 43 -5.44 8.73 -13.92
N ASP A 44 -5.97 9.46 -12.93
CA ASP A 44 -5.68 10.88 -12.65
C ASP A 44 -4.17 11.17 -12.66
N HIS A 45 -3.39 10.25 -12.08
CA HIS A 45 -1.95 10.36 -12.05
C HIS A 45 -1.31 10.28 -13.44
N LEU A 46 -1.78 9.35 -14.28
CA LEU A 46 -1.31 9.22 -15.65
C LEU A 46 -1.69 10.45 -16.49
N GLY A 47 -2.90 10.98 -16.27
CA GLY A 47 -3.35 12.23 -16.90
C GLY A 47 -2.43 13.41 -16.57
N LYS A 48 -2.06 13.57 -15.29
CA LYS A 48 -1.11 14.60 -14.84
C LYS A 48 0.28 14.42 -15.43
N ARG A 49 0.78 13.19 -15.50
CA ARG A 49 2.09 12.92 -16.10
C ARG A 49 2.17 13.18 -17.59
N LEU A 50 1.09 12.93 -18.30
CA LEU A 50 0.99 13.21 -19.74
C LEU A 50 0.51 14.64 -20.04
N GLY A 51 0.14 15.41 -19.01
CA GLY A 51 -0.38 16.76 -19.16
C GLY A 51 -1.71 16.84 -19.89
N VAL A 52 -2.56 15.80 -19.77
CA VAL A 52 -3.82 15.68 -20.53
C VAL A 52 -5.04 15.71 -19.62
N LYS A 53 -6.15 16.17 -20.19
CA LYS A 53 -7.47 16.25 -19.55
C LYS A 53 -8.48 15.42 -20.37
N ALA A 54 -9.66 15.23 -19.78
CA ALA A 54 -10.78 14.66 -20.54
C ALA A 54 -11.09 15.52 -21.78
N GLY A 55 -11.25 14.88 -22.93
CA GLY A 55 -11.45 15.49 -24.23
C GLY A 55 -10.18 15.64 -25.09
N ASP A 56 -9.00 15.55 -24.50
CA ASP A 56 -7.73 15.63 -25.24
C ASP A 56 -7.49 14.37 -26.08
N ARG A 57 -6.66 14.51 -27.11
CA ARG A 57 -6.22 13.38 -27.93
C ARG A 57 -4.79 13.00 -27.58
N ILE A 58 -4.54 11.71 -27.44
CA ILE A 58 -3.22 11.15 -27.20
C ILE A 58 -2.91 10.08 -28.25
N THR A 59 -1.66 9.97 -28.61
CA THR A 59 -1.20 8.90 -29.49
C THR A 59 -0.92 7.64 -28.67
N VAL A 60 -1.61 6.57 -29.01
CA VAL A 60 -1.39 5.23 -28.44
C VAL A 60 -0.56 4.43 -29.43
N GLU A 61 0.58 3.96 -28.97
CA GLU A 61 1.49 3.08 -29.69
C GLU A 61 1.54 1.73 -28.95
N VAL A 62 0.98 0.70 -29.55
CA VAL A 62 1.07 -0.65 -29.00
C VAL A 62 2.41 -1.25 -29.35
N LEU A 63 3.01 -1.96 -28.38
CA LEU A 63 4.34 -2.56 -28.53
C LEU A 63 4.28 -4.06 -28.83
N GLU A 64 3.07 -4.62 -28.85
CA GLU A 64 2.78 -6.05 -29.03
C GLU A 64 1.88 -6.25 -30.27
N GLY A 65 1.86 -7.47 -30.80
CA GLY A 65 1.01 -7.85 -31.93
C GLY A 65 1.29 -7.01 -33.19
N ALA A 66 0.23 -6.50 -33.79
CA ALA A 66 0.29 -5.69 -35.02
C ALA A 66 0.88 -4.28 -34.83
N ARG A 67 1.21 -3.90 -33.59
CA ARG A 67 1.81 -2.60 -33.20
C ARG A 67 1.09 -1.37 -33.81
N PRO A 68 -0.22 -1.27 -33.69
CA PRO A 68 -0.94 -0.12 -34.22
C PRO A 68 -0.52 1.15 -33.48
N ARG A 69 -0.45 2.25 -34.24
CA ARG A 69 -0.26 3.59 -33.73
C ARG A 69 -1.43 4.45 -34.18
N ARG A 70 -2.22 4.95 -33.24
CA ARG A 70 -3.41 5.76 -33.53
C ARG A 70 -3.65 6.79 -32.43
N ASP A 71 -4.31 7.86 -32.80
CA ASP A 71 -4.77 8.86 -31.85
C ASP A 71 -6.13 8.44 -31.27
N VAL A 72 -6.22 8.51 -29.96
CA VAL A 72 -7.40 8.15 -29.17
C VAL A 72 -7.77 9.31 -28.26
N VAL A 73 -9.06 9.54 -28.10
CA VAL A 73 -9.57 10.57 -27.18
C VAL A 73 -9.50 10.06 -25.75
N VAL A 74 -9.07 10.90 -24.83
CA VAL A 74 -9.16 10.67 -23.39
C VAL A 74 -10.59 10.96 -22.95
N ALA A 75 -11.39 9.93 -22.75
CA ALA A 75 -12.81 10.07 -22.41
C ALA A 75 -13.01 10.55 -20.96
N GLY A 76 -12.04 10.29 -20.07
CA GLY A 76 -12.12 10.73 -18.69
C GLY A 76 -10.88 10.39 -17.88
N LEU A 77 -10.87 10.88 -16.63
CA LEU A 77 -9.85 10.58 -15.65
C LEU A 77 -10.51 9.95 -14.43
N VAL A 78 -9.92 8.86 -13.91
CA VAL A 78 -10.38 8.17 -12.71
C VAL A 78 -9.33 8.29 -11.61
N LYS A 79 -9.78 8.57 -10.38
CA LYS A 79 -8.91 8.57 -9.21
C LYS A 79 -8.83 7.16 -8.65
N GLU A 80 -7.65 6.57 -8.69
CA GLU A 80 -7.37 5.26 -8.09
C GLU A 80 -6.27 5.38 -7.03
N TYR A 81 -6.31 4.49 -6.02
CA TYR A 81 -5.28 4.44 -4.99
C TYR A 81 -3.99 3.79 -5.48
N LEU A 82 -4.06 2.87 -6.43
CA LEU A 82 -2.96 2.04 -6.87
C LEU A 82 -2.80 2.09 -8.38
N GLY A 83 -1.57 2.36 -8.81
CA GLY A 83 -1.14 2.15 -10.17
C GLY A 83 -1.34 3.33 -11.13
N VAL A 84 -0.71 3.15 -12.27
CA VAL A 84 -0.74 4.07 -13.41
C VAL A 84 -1.28 3.27 -14.60
N SER A 85 -2.59 3.22 -14.74
CA SER A 85 -3.27 2.36 -15.71
C SER A 85 -4.11 3.17 -16.69
N ALA A 86 -4.36 2.59 -17.85
CA ALA A 86 -5.31 3.07 -18.84
C ALA A 86 -6.37 1.97 -19.08
N TYR A 87 -7.60 2.38 -19.24
CA TYR A 87 -8.74 1.48 -19.44
C TYR A 87 -9.47 1.82 -20.74
N MET A 88 -9.95 0.80 -21.41
CA MET A 88 -10.75 0.91 -22.62
C MET A 88 -11.84 -0.16 -22.58
N ASP A 89 -12.95 0.08 -23.23
CA ASP A 89 -13.94 -0.98 -23.47
C ASP A 89 -13.29 -2.13 -24.24
N LEU A 90 -13.60 -3.39 -23.89
CA LEU A 90 -12.98 -4.56 -24.48
C LEU A 90 -13.21 -4.67 -25.99
N ALA A 91 -14.43 -4.36 -26.44
CA ALA A 91 -14.74 -4.39 -27.86
C ALA A 91 -14.00 -3.28 -28.62
N ALA A 92 -13.90 -2.09 -28.02
CA ALA A 92 -13.14 -0.97 -28.58
C ALA A 92 -11.64 -1.30 -28.65
N LEU A 93 -11.08 -1.96 -27.62
CA LEU A 93 -9.68 -2.38 -27.62
C LEU A 93 -9.39 -3.43 -28.69
N ASN A 94 -10.26 -4.44 -28.85
CA ASN A 94 -10.14 -5.45 -29.90
C ASN A 94 -10.20 -4.82 -31.30
N ALA A 95 -11.12 -3.87 -31.50
CA ALA A 95 -11.21 -3.12 -32.74
C ALA A 95 -9.97 -2.24 -33.00
N PHE A 96 -9.43 -1.63 -31.92
CA PHE A 96 -8.20 -0.86 -31.99
C PHE A 96 -7.00 -1.74 -32.43
N MET A 97 -6.90 -2.95 -31.87
CA MET A 97 -5.86 -3.94 -32.19
C MET A 97 -6.08 -4.61 -33.56
N ARG A 98 -7.24 -4.45 -34.18
CA ARG A 98 -7.68 -5.20 -35.37
C ARG A 98 -7.72 -6.70 -35.14
N GLU A 99 -8.07 -7.09 -33.93
CA GLU A 99 -8.27 -8.49 -33.54
C GLU A 99 -9.75 -8.80 -33.48
N GLY A 100 -10.09 -10.07 -33.65
CA GLY A 100 -11.45 -10.55 -33.39
C GLY A 100 -11.83 -10.42 -31.92
N PRO A 101 -13.00 -10.95 -31.48
CA PRO A 101 -13.38 -10.96 -30.08
C PRO A 101 -12.44 -11.88 -29.29
N THR A 102 -11.36 -11.33 -28.79
CA THR A 102 -10.32 -12.02 -28.02
C THR A 102 -10.30 -11.52 -26.60
N ILE A 103 -9.96 -12.40 -25.67
CA ILE A 103 -9.74 -12.11 -24.26
C ILE A 103 -8.40 -12.69 -23.84
N SER A 104 -7.66 -11.97 -22.99
CA SER A 104 -6.43 -12.47 -22.38
C SER A 104 -6.67 -13.11 -21.00
N GLY A 105 -7.85 -12.95 -20.43
CA GLY A 105 -8.26 -13.55 -19.18
C GLY A 105 -9.74 -13.34 -18.92
N ALA A 106 -10.30 -14.16 -18.03
CA ALA A 106 -11.68 -14.04 -17.60
C ALA A 106 -11.81 -14.26 -16.09
N TRP A 107 -12.72 -13.54 -15.48
CA TRP A 107 -13.14 -13.76 -14.10
C TRP A 107 -14.35 -14.69 -14.08
N LEU A 108 -14.26 -15.74 -13.30
CA LEU A 108 -15.32 -16.74 -13.22
C LEU A 108 -15.86 -16.83 -11.79
N GLY A 109 -17.17 -16.73 -11.64
CA GLY A 109 -17.86 -17.08 -10.40
C GLY A 109 -18.12 -18.58 -10.40
N VAL A 110 -17.50 -19.31 -9.47
CA VAL A 110 -17.56 -20.78 -9.40
C VAL A 110 -17.93 -21.22 -8.00
N ASP A 111 -18.79 -22.22 -7.91
CA ASP A 111 -19.07 -22.89 -6.64
C ASP A 111 -17.83 -23.64 -6.14
N ARG A 112 -17.58 -23.56 -4.83
CA ARG A 112 -16.43 -24.22 -4.18
C ARG A 112 -16.37 -25.72 -4.44
N ALA A 113 -17.53 -26.38 -4.51
CA ALA A 113 -17.59 -27.82 -4.76
C ALA A 113 -17.06 -28.21 -6.15
N GLN A 114 -17.13 -27.29 -7.12
CA GLN A 114 -16.73 -27.52 -8.51
C GLN A 114 -15.31 -27.04 -8.83
N LEU A 115 -14.67 -26.31 -7.92
CA LEU A 115 -13.38 -25.67 -8.13
C LEU A 115 -12.29 -26.67 -8.54
N ALA A 116 -12.15 -27.78 -7.82
CA ALA A 116 -11.14 -28.80 -8.11
C ALA A 116 -11.30 -29.41 -9.51
N GLY A 117 -12.53 -29.76 -9.89
CA GLY A 117 -12.81 -30.29 -11.23
C GLY A 117 -12.57 -29.26 -12.35
N LEU A 118 -12.83 -28.00 -12.07
CA LEU A 118 -12.56 -26.91 -13.03
C LEU A 118 -11.04 -26.71 -13.24
N PHE A 119 -10.26 -26.73 -12.17
CA PHE A 119 -8.80 -26.64 -12.25
C PHE A 119 -8.20 -27.76 -13.12
N GLU A 120 -8.64 -29.00 -12.92
CA GLU A 120 -8.15 -30.13 -13.73
C GLU A 120 -8.53 -29.98 -15.21
N ARG A 121 -9.73 -29.48 -15.51
CA ARG A 121 -10.15 -29.22 -16.89
C ARG A 121 -9.30 -28.13 -17.55
N PHE A 122 -9.01 -27.04 -16.83
CA PHE A 122 -8.20 -25.94 -17.38
C PHE A 122 -6.75 -26.31 -17.58
N LYS A 123 -6.16 -27.18 -16.74
CA LYS A 123 -4.81 -27.70 -16.96
C LYS A 123 -4.65 -28.45 -18.30
N GLY A 124 -5.74 -29.06 -18.79
CA GLY A 124 -5.75 -29.75 -20.08
C GLY A 124 -5.89 -28.82 -21.30
N ILE A 125 -6.09 -27.53 -21.11
CA ILE A 125 -6.30 -26.57 -22.20
C ILE A 125 -5.00 -25.81 -22.47
N PRO A 126 -4.29 -26.02 -23.59
CA PRO A 126 -2.98 -25.42 -23.85
C PRO A 126 -2.99 -23.89 -23.93
N ARG A 127 -4.15 -23.28 -24.20
CA ARG A 127 -4.33 -21.83 -24.27
C ARG A 127 -4.50 -21.15 -22.91
N VAL A 128 -4.74 -21.92 -21.86
CA VAL A 128 -4.88 -21.39 -20.49
C VAL A 128 -3.51 -21.41 -19.85
N ALA A 129 -2.91 -20.24 -19.74
CA ALA A 129 -1.57 -20.07 -19.17
C ALA A 129 -1.54 -20.30 -17.64
N GLY A 130 -2.65 -20.04 -16.95
CA GLY A 130 -2.77 -20.26 -15.52
C GLY A 130 -4.18 -19.96 -15.00
N VAL A 131 -4.49 -20.53 -13.87
CA VAL A 131 -5.74 -20.30 -13.13
C VAL A 131 -5.38 -19.95 -11.70
N ALA A 132 -5.94 -18.87 -11.19
CA ALA A 132 -5.71 -18.40 -9.85
C ALA A 132 -7.02 -18.28 -9.07
N GLU A 133 -7.01 -18.65 -7.82
CA GLU A 133 -8.15 -18.48 -6.92
C GLU A 133 -7.94 -17.21 -6.09
N ARG A 134 -8.78 -16.20 -6.30
CA ARG A 134 -8.68 -14.90 -5.62
C ARG A 134 -8.64 -15.01 -4.09
N VAL A 135 -9.40 -15.93 -3.52
CA VAL A 135 -9.44 -16.12 -2.07
C VAL A 135 -8.10 -16.63 -1.54
N GLN A 136 -7.45 -17.53 -2.27
CA GLN A 136 -6.12 -18.04 -1.89
C GLN A 136 -5.05 -16.97 -2.05
N GLU A 137 -5.10 -16.17 -3.12
CA GLU A 137 -4.18 -15.05 -3.32
C GLU A 137 -4.27 -14.02 -2.20
N ILE A 138 -5.49 -13.62 -1.81
CA ILE A 138 -5.71 -12.69 -0.69
C ILE A 138 -5.19 -13.30 0.62
N ARG A 139 -5.45 -14.57 0.89
CA ARG A 139 -4.95 -15.25 2.09
C ARG A 139 -3.42 -15.35 2.10
N ALA A 140 -2.82 -15.67 0.96
CA ALA A 140 -1.36 -15.73 0.82
C ALA A 140 -0.75 -14.34 1.05
N PHE A 141 -1.33 -13.30 0.45
CA PHE A 141 -0.90 -11.92 0.65
C PHE A 141 -1.00 -11.50 2.12
N ASN A 142 -2.16 -11.73 2.76
CA ASN A 142 -2.34 -11.39 4.17
C ASN A 142 -1.34 -12.13 5.06
N ARG A 143 -1.11 -13.43 4.82
CA ARG A 143 -0.12 -14.20 5.58
C ARG A 143 1.28 -13.60 5.48
N VAL A 144 1.74 -13.30 4.26
CA VAL A 144 3.06 -12.68 4.05
C VAL A 144 3.15 -11.32 4.72
N MET A 145 2.08 -10.52 4.63
CA MET A 145 2.02 -9.21 5.29
C MET A 145 2.06 -9.35 6.80
N ASP A 146 1.25 -10.25 7.37
CA ASP A 146 1.20 -10.49 8.82
C ASP A 146 2.55 -10.98 9.36
N GLU A 147 3.15 -11.98 8.72
CA GLU A 147 4.46 -12.52 9.11
C GLU A 147 5.56 -11.45 9.02
N THR A 148 5.57 -10.69 7.93
CA THR A 148 6.56 -9.63 7.70
C THR A 148 6.38 -8.49 8.71
N MET A 149 5.15 -8.02 8.91
CA MET A 149 4.85 -6.94 9.85
C MET A 149 5.15 -7.35 11.30
N LEU A 150 4.78 -8.56 11.70
CA LEU A 150 5.08 -9.09 13.03
C LEU A 150 6.59 -9.19 13.27
N PHE A 151 7.35 -9.67 12.29
CA PHE A 151 8.80 -9.76 12.40
C PHE A 151 9.45 -8.38 12.58
N PHE A 152 9.11 -7.41 11.73
CA PHE A 152 9.66 -6.07 11.85
C PHE A 152 9.24 -5.38 13.15
N THR A 153 7.98 -5.56 13.56
CA THR A 153 7.48 -5.02 14.83
C THR A 153 8.22 -5.62 16.02
N TYR A 154 8.45 -6.94 16.02
CA TYR A 154 9.22 -7.61 17.06
C TYR A 154 10.66 -7.08 17.15
N VAL A 155 11.36 -7.02 16.03
CA VAL A 155 12.73 -6.50 15.96
C VAL A 155 12.80 -5.05 16.45
N ALA A 156 11.90 -4.18 15.97
CA ALA A 156 11.82 -2.79 16.38
C ALA A 156 11.53 -2.65 17.87
N THR A 157 10.63 -3.49 18.42
CA THR A 157 10.31 -3.51 19.84
C THR A 157 11.51 -3.93 20.70
N VAL A 158 12.25 -4.95 20.29
CA VAL A 158 13.48 -5.37 20.98
C VAL A 158 14.51 -4.24 21.03
N PHE A 159 14.74 -3.58 19.91
CA PHE A 159 15.65 -2.41 19.87
C PHE A 159 15.15 -1.28 20.77
N ALA A 160 13.86 -0.96 20.73
CA ALA A 160 13.28 0.07 21.58
C ALA A 160 13.47 -0.25 23.08
N VAL A 161 13.26 -1.51 23.49
CA VAL A 161 13.46 -1.96 24.88
C VAL A 161 14.92 -1.83 25.29
N VAL A 162 15.87 -2.24 24.44
CA VAL A 162 17.31 -2.13 24.72
C VAL A 162 17.71 -0.66 24.89
N ILE A 163 17.26 0.22 24.02
CA ILE A 163 17.52 1.66 24.11
C ILE A 163 16.91 2.24 25.37
N ALA A 164 15.65 1.94 25.67
CA ALA A 164 14.97 2.41 26.87
C ALA A 164 15.68 1.96 28.15
N PHE A 165 16.11 0.69 28.20
CA PHE A 165 16.89 0.18 29.32
C PHE A 165 18.21 0.95 29.49
N GLY A 166 18.95 1.19 28.39
CA GLY A 166 20.20 1.95 28.44
C GLY A 166 20.00 3.38 28.95
N VAL A 167 18.94 4.06 28.49
CA VAL A 167 18.60 5.42 28.93
C VAL A 167 18.23 5.44 30.40
N ILE A 168 17.34 4.55 30.84
CA ILE A 168 16.91 4.46 32.25
C ILE A 168 18.09 4.13 33.16
N TYR A 169 18.93 3.18 32.78
CA TYR A 169 20.13 2.81 33.53
C TYR A 169 21.09 4.00 33.66
N ASN A 170 21.35 4.70 32.57
CA ASN A 170 22.24 5.87 32.59
C ASN A 170 21.65 7.01 33.43
N SER A 171 20.37 7.27 33.35
CA SER A 171 19.66 8.27 34.16
C SER A 171 19.72 7.92 35.66
N ALA A 172 19.51 6.66 36.01
CA ALA A 172 19.63 6.19 37.41
C ALA A 172 21.04 6.36 37.92
N ARG A 173 22.06 6.04 37.11
CA ARG A 173 23.49 6.19 37.49
C ARG A 173 23.86 7.66 37.71
N ILE A 174 23.41 8.56 36.84
CA ILE A 174 23.63 9.99 36.98
C ILE A 174 22.97 10.51 38.26
N ALA A 175 21.69 10.18 38.49
CA ALA A 175 20.94 10.59 39.65
C ALA A 175 21.62 10.13 40.98
N LEU A 176 22.14 8.89 41.00
CA LEU A 176 22.91 8.36 42.14
C LEU A 176 24.19 9.15 42.37
N THR A 177 24.88 9.58 41.32
CA THR A 177 26.14 10.32 41.42
C THR A 177 25.93 11.75 41.89
N GLU A 178 24.94 12.45 41.29
CA GLU A 178 24.63 13.84 41.62
C GLU A 178 24.02 14.03 43.01
N ARG A 179 23.12 13.13 43.39
CA ARG A 179 22.41 13.19 44.68
C ARG A 179 23.06 12.34 45.79
N GLY A 180 24.29 11.88 45.57
CA GLY A 180 25.00 11.01 46.53
C GLY A 180 25.11 11.58 47.93
N ARG A 181 25.31 12.92 48.04
CA ARG A 181 25.35 13.61 49.37
C ARG A 181 23.97 13.65 50.02
N GLU A 182 22.91 13.93 49.29
CA GLU A 182 21.54 13.96 49.80
C GLU A 182 21.11 12.55 50.28
N LEU A 183 21.40 11.52 49.48
CA LEU A 183 21.10 10.14 49.82
C LEU A 183 21.92 9.65 51.06
N ALA A 184 23.15 10.14 51.21
CA ALA A 184 23.97 9.87 52.38
C ALA A 184 23.39 10.54 53.64
N SER A 185 22.89 11.76 53.56
CA SER A 185 22.25 12.44 54.71
C SER A 185 20.96 11.75 55.16
N LEU A 186 20.13 11.27 54.20
CA LEU A 186 18.95 10.44 54.52
C LEU A 186 19.33 9.17 55.28
N ARG A 187 20.47 8.57 54.95
CA ARG A 187 20.97 7.38 55.63
C ARG A 187 21.42 7.65 57.07
N VAL A 188 22.01 8.83 57.33
CA VAL A 188 22.35 9.29 58.67
C VAL A 188 21.08 9.54 59.51
N LEU A 189 20.00 9.97 58.88
CA LEU A 189 18.66 10.13 59.48
C LEU A 189 17.94 8.80 59.77
N GLY A 190 18.54 7.65 59.40
CA GLY A 190 18.00 6.33 59.75
C GLY A 190 17.22 5.62 58.63
N PHE A 191 17.17 6.19 57.42
CA PHE A 191 16.49 5.55 56.29
C PHE A 191 17.23 4.29 55.84
N THR A 192 16.50 3.24 55.55
CA THR A 192 17.02 1.98 55.01
C THR A 192 17.42 2.12 53.55
N ARG A 193 18.29 1.22 53.07
CA ARG A 193 18.69 1.20 51.63
C ARG A 193 17.47 1.00 50.69
N GLY A 194 16.47 0.24 51.15
CA GLY A 194 15.25 -0.02 50.38
C GLY A 194 14.39 1.22 50.23
N GLU A 195 14.24 2.01 51.31
CA GLU A 195 13.46 3.25 51.25
C GLU A 195 14.12 4.30 50.34
N ILE A 196 15.45 4.43 50.40
CA ILE A 196 16.19 5.31 49.50
C ILE A 196 16.07 4.87 48.05
N ALA A 197 16.19 3.55 47.79
CA ALA A 197 15.98 3.01 46.43
C ALA A 197 14.54 3.23 45.94
N TYR A 198 13.56 3.08 46.84
CA TYR A 198 12.15 3.32 46.50
C TYR A 198 11.88 4.78 46.10
N ILE A 199 12.48 5.74 46.81
CA ILE A 199 12.35 7.18 46.48
C ILE A 199 12.95 7.45 45.09
N LEU A 200 14.16 6.95 44.84
CA LEU A 200 14.86 7.17 43.57
C LEU A 200 14.13 6.51 42.36
N LEU A 201 13.72 5.23 42.52
CA LEU A 201 12.99 4.51 41.52
C LEU A 201 11.59 5.08 41.31
N GLY A 202 10.94 5.59 42.37
CA GLY A 202 9.66 6.26 42.32
C GLY A 202 9.73 7.53 41.45
N GLU A 203 10.75 8.34 41.63
CA GLU A 203 10.98 9.53 40.80
C GLU A 203 11.15 9.17 39.32
N LEU A 204 12.00 8.17 39.03
CA LEU A 204 12.21 7.67 37.67
C LEU A 204 10.91 7.07 37.06
N ALA A 205 10.13 6.37 37.89
CA ALA A 205 8.86 5.80 37.46
C ALA A 205 7.85 6.89 37.07
N VAL A 206 7.73 7.95 37.86
CA VAL A 206 6.84 9.09 37.56
C VAL A 206 7.27 9.78 36.26
N LEU A 207 8.57 10.03 36.10
CA LEU A 207 9.11 10.62 34.85
C LEU A 207 8.85 9.73 33.64
N THR A 208 9.04 8.43 33.79
CA THR A 208 8.76 7.47 32.71
C THR A 208 7.28 7.44 32.36
N LEU A 209 6.39 7.41 33.36
CA LEU A 209 4.93 7.43 33.14
C LEU A 209 4.48 8.73 32.45
N ALA A 210 5.07 9.86 32.80
CA ALA A 210 4.78 11.14 32.16
C ALA A 210 5.33 11.18 30.70
N ALA A 211 6.43 10.50 30.43
CA ALA A 211 7.02 10.45 29.08
C ALA A 211 6.23 9.57 28.09
N ILE A 212 5.49 8.55 28.57
CA ILE A 212 4.72 7.64 27.72
C ILE A 212 3.72 8.37 26.83
N PRO A 213 2.79 9.23 27.35
CA PRO A 213 1.83 9.93 26.50
C PRO A 213 2.52 10.87 25.50
N LEU A 214 3.60 11.53 25.90
CA LEU A 214 4.38 12.39 24.99
C LEU A 214 5.01 11.57 23.88
N GLY A 215 5.57 10.41 24.19
CA GLY A 215 6.15 9.49 23.22
C GLY A 215 5.11 8.95 22.23
N LEU A 216 3.90 8.62 22.71
CA LEU A 216 2.80 8.17 21.85
C LEU A 216 2.34 9.26 20.87
N VAL A 217 2.22 10.51 21.33
CA VAL A 217 1.85 11.64 20.48
C VAL A 217 2.93 11.91 19.44
N ALA A 218 4.20 11.95 19.86
CA ALA A 218 5.32 12.14 18.96
C ALA A 218 5.45 11.01 17.94
N GLY A 219 5.29 9.75 18.37
CA GLY A 219 5.29 8.59 17.49
C GLY A 219 4.18 8.63 16.45
N ARG A 220 2.94 8.96 16.87
CA ARG A 220 1.81 9.13 15.96
C ARG A 220 2.07 10.22 14.92
N TRP A 221 2.59 11.36 15.35
CA TRP A 221 2.93 12.47 14.46
C TRP A 221 4.01 12.06 13.44
N MET A 222 5.05 11.37 13.89
CA MET A 222 6.13 10.87 13.04
C MET A 222 5.64 9.84 12.02
N CYS A 223 4.77 8.90 12.44
CA CYS A 223 4.15 7.96 11.51
C CYS A 223 3.33 8.67 10.42
N HIS A 224 2.54 9.67 10.82
CA HIS A 224 1.77 10.45 9.86
C HIS A 224 2.65 11.23 8.89
N TYR A 225 3.73 11.83 9.39
CA TYR A 225 4.73 12.54 8.56
C TYR A 225 5.40 11.59 7.56
N ILE A 226 5.85 10.41 8.00
CA ILE A 226 6.45 9.40 7.12
C ILE A 226 5.44 8.92 6.08
N ALA A 227 4.22 8.61 6.48
CA ALA A 227 3.17 8.21 5.56
C ALA A 227 2.87 9.28 4.50
N SER A 228 2.83 10.55 4.88
CA SER A 228 2.62 11.66 3.94
C SER A 228 3.79 11.85 2.96
N THR A 229 5.02 11.56 3.40
CA THR A 229 6.24 11.70 2.56
C THR A 229 6.44 10.48 1.66
N MET A 230 5.96 9.29 2.08
CA MET A 230 6.02 8.07 1.30
C MET A 230 4.87 7.93 0.28
N GLN A 231 3.97 8.89 0.19
CA GLN A 231 2.98 8.94 -0.90
C GLN A 231 3.73 9.12 -2.22
N ASN A 232 4.03 8.01 -2.85
CA ASN A 232 4.63 7.98 -4.18
C ASN A 232 3.53 7.89 -5.23
N ASP A 233 3.93 8.23 -6.47
CA ASP A 233 3.10 8.18 -7.67
C ASP A 233 2.37 6.84 -7.91
N LEU A 234 2.81 5.77 -7.25
CA LEU A 234 2.29 4.40 -7.39
C LEU A 234 1.38 3.95 -6.23
N PHE A 235 1.50 4.59 -5.05
CA PHE A 235 0.76 4.20 -3.85
C PHE A 235 0.24 5.45 -3.14
N ARG A 236 -1.06 5.51 -2.95
CA ARG A 236 -1.71 6.49 -2.06
C ARG A 236 -2.19 5.76 -0.81
N VAL A 237 -1.74 6.19 0.34
CA VAL A 237 -2.26 5.70 1.62
C VAL A 237 -3.55 6.46 1.91
N PRO A 238 -4.66 5.78 2.18
CA PRO A 238 -5.95 6.39 2.51
C PRO A 238 -5.90 7.21 3.80
#